data_cb01c029cf595984a8373911cd61d78a
#
_entry.id   cb01c029cf595984a8373911cd61d78a
#
_cell.length_a   1.000
_cell.length_b   1.000
_cell.length_c   1.000
_cell.angle_alpha   90.00
_cell.angle_beta   90.00
_cell.angle_gamma   90.00
#
_symmetry.space_group_name_H-M   'P 1'
#
loop_
_entity.id
_entity.type
_entity.pdbx_description
1 polymer ?
#
loop_
_entity_poly.entity_id
_entity_poly.type
_entity_poly.pdbx_seq_one_letter_code
_entity_poly.pdbx_strand_id
1 'polypeptide(L)'
;MKKEADDISDIIISCLAKNARMSSQQICTELRSRGIRRSARAVLERIRNLEEDGRIGGYTLKPISKNFEKVVIRLILITFKTSPIFNERVAMFTSYLQTAPFVAFAARTRGDYDWINVKIFPNTKIANQESDTYRTMFGDIIEKYTAFDLTVVRPPAFVQATNYQVQDFYNFLQGWIK
;
A
#
# COMPACT_ATOMS: atom_id res chain seq x y z
N MET A 1 0.34 -26.08 14.84
CA MET A 1 0.49 -24.95 15.78
C MET A 1 1.03 -23.67 15.12
N LYS A 2 2.20 -23.65 14.45
CA LYS A 2 2.71 -22.38 13.84
C LYS A 2 1.80 -21.83 12.73
N LYS A 3 1.30 -22.66 11.84
CA LYS A 3 0.39 -22.29 10.74
C LYS A 3 -0.96 -21.72 11.24
N GLU A 4 -1.54 -22.31 12.28
CA GLU A 4 -2.80 -21.83 12.90
C GLU A 4 -2.62 -20.47 13.61
N ALA A 5 -1.44 -20.23 14.19
CA ALA A 5 -1.10 -18.96 14.81
C ALA A 5 -0.93 -17.84 13.76
N ASP A 6 -0.39 -18.16 12.59
CA ASP A 6 -0.26 -17.22 11.48
C ASP A 6 -1.63 -16.88 10.88
N ASP A 7 -2.52 -17.87 10.72
CA ASP A 7 -3.90 -17.67 10.25
C ASP A 7 -4.69 -16.70 11.17
N ILE A 8 -4.55 -16.83 12.50
CA ILE A 8 -5.21 -15.93 13.46
C ILE A 8 -4.67 -14.52 13.35
N SER A 9 -3.35 -14.37 13.21
CA SER A 9 -2.70 -13.06 13.05
C SER A 9 -3.20 -12.34 11.80
N ASP A 10 -3.31 -13.05 10.69
CA ASP A 10 -3.79 -12.49 9.42
C ASP A 10 -5.25 -12.06 9.51
N ILE A 11 -6.09 -12.82 10.22
CA ILE A 11 -7.48 -12.42 10.49
C ILE A 11 -7.52 -11.14 11.34
N ILE A 12 -6.71 -11.03 12.40
CA ILE A 12 -6.64 -9.84 13.25
C ILE A 12 -6.20 -8.62 12.43
N ILE A 13 -5.11 -8.73 11.68
CA ILE A 13 -4.60 -7.67 10.80
C ILE A 13 -5.70 -7.22 9.84
N SER A 14 -6.41 -8.16 9.27
CA SER A 14 -7.49 -7.91 8.34
C SER A 14 -8.69 -7.20 8.99
N CYS A 15 -9.06 -7.55 10.21
CA CYS A 15 -10.07 -6.84 10.98
C CYS A 15 -9.67 -5.38 11.22
N LEU A 16 -8.44 -5.16 11.67
CA LEU A 16 -7.89 -3.82 11.93
C LEU A 16 -7.72 -3.00 10.65
N ALA A 17 -7.40 -3.64 9.53
CA ALA A 17 -7.35 -2.98 8.23
C ALA A 17 -8.72 -2.49 7.74
N LYS A 18 -9.79 -3.23 8.05
CA LYS A 18 -11.17 -2.78 7.76
C LYS A 18 -11.58 -1.62 8.66
N ASN A 19 -11.27 -1.73 9.94
CA ASN A 19 -11.57 -0.72 10.94
C ASN A 19 -10.52 -0.76 12.06
N ALA A 20 -9.58 0.18 12.05
CA ALA A 20 -8.52 0.29 13.05
C ALA A 20 -9.03 0.55 14.49
N ARG A 21 -10.32 0.90 14.65
CA ARG A 21 -11.00 1.07 15.95
C ARG A 21 -11.80 -0.16 16.37
N MET A 22 -11.69 -1.28 15.67
CA MET A 22 -12.38 -2.51 16.06
C MET A 22 -11.89 -2.97 17.42
N SER A 23 -12.83 -3.16 18.37
CA SER A 23 -12.49 -3.63 19.72
C SER A 23 -12.07 -5.10 19.69
N SER A 24 -11.27 -5.52 20.68
CA SER A 24 -10.89 -6.93 20.83
C SER A 24 -12.08 -7.87 20.94
N GLN A 25 -13.22 -7.41 21.50
CA GLN A 25 -14.46 -8.18 21.55
C GLN A 25 -15.09 -8.36 20.17
N GLN A 26 -15.09 -7.31 19.33
CA GLN A 26 -15.56 -7.40 17.94
C GLN A 26 -14.69 -8.34 17.12
N ILE A 27 -13.36 -8.28 17.32
CA ILE A 27 -12.42 -9.21 16.67
C ILE A 27 -12.67 -10.65 17.13
N CYS A 28 -12.97 -10.88 18.44
CA CYS A 28 -13.35 -12.20 18.93
C CYS A 28 -14.63 -12.72 18.25
N THR A 29 -15.61 -11.86 17.98
CA THR A 29 -16.82 -12.24 17.25
C THR A 29 -16.51 -12.67 15.83
N GLU A 30 -15.63 -11.93 15.14
CA GLU A 30 -15.17 -12.28 13.80
C GLU A 30 -14.39 -13.60 13.78
N LEU A 31 -13.54 -13.85 14.78
CA LEU A 31 -12.83 -15.12 14.91
C LEU A 31 -13.82 -16.30 15.16
N ARG A 32 -14.86 -16.09 15.99
CA ARG A 32 -15.89 -17.11 16.25
C ARG A 32 -16.69 -17.47 15.00
N SER A 33 -17.02 -16.51 14.15
CA SER A 33 -17.71 -16.79 12.88
C SER A 33 -16.91 -17.71 11.96
N ARG A 34 -15.58 -17.77 12.17
CA ARG A 34 -14.65 -18.66 11.47
C ARG A 34 -14.29 -19.93 12.26
N GLY A 35 -15.02 -20.23 13.34
CA GLY A 35 -14.80 -21.41 14.18
C GLY A 35 -13.64 -21.28 15.18
N ILE A 36 -13.04 -20.10 15.30
CA ILE A 36 -11.87 -19.86 16.18
C ILE A 36 -12.34 -19.19 17.48
N ARG A 37 -12.15 -19.86 18.62
CA ARG A 37 -12.47 -19.31 19.94
C ARG A 37 -11.23 -18.72 20.60
N ARG A 38 -11.25 -17.41 20.89
CA ARG A 38 -10.19 -16.69 21.64
C ARG A 38 -10.84 -15.69 22.59
N SER A 39 -10.12 -15.40 23.69
CA SER A 39 -10.53 -14.35 24.64
C SER A 39 -10.09 -12.96 24.14
N ALA A 40 -10.77 -11.91 24.58
CA ALA A 40 -10.40 -10.54 24.25
C ALA A 40 -8.97 -10.20 24.73
N ARG A 41 -8.54 -10.76 25.87
CA ARG A 41 -7.16 -10.61 26.40
C ARG A 41 -6.14 -11.24 25.45
N ALA A 42 -6.40 -12.46 24.96
CA ALA A 42 -5.50 -13.12 24.03
C ALA A 42 -5.42 -12.40 22.67
N VAL A 43 -6.50 -11.77 22.21
CA VAL A 43 -6.52 -10.92 21.01
C VAL A 43 -5.67 -9.67 21.23
N LEU A 44 -5.81 -8.98 22.37
CA LEU A 44 -5.00 -7.80 22.69
C LEU A 44 -3.50 -8.13 22.78
N GLU A 45 -3.15 -9.23 23.43
CA GLU A 45 -1.77 -9.71 23.52
C GLU A 45 -1.20 -10.01 22.10
N ARG A 46 -2.03 -10.64 21.25
CA ARG A 46 -1.61 -10.91 19.87
C ARG A 46 -1.40 -9.63 19.06
N ILE A 47 -2.24 -8.61 19.24
CA ILE A 47 -2.07 -7.31 18.58
C ILE A 47 -0.74 -6.68 19.03
N ARG A 48 -0.42 -6.67 20.31
CA ARG A 48 0.87 -6.14 20.82
C ARG A 48 2.07 -6.86 20.19
N ASN A 49 2.03 -8.19 20.16
CA ASN A 49 3.10 -8.95 19.51
C ASN A 49 3.26 -8.61 18.02
N LEU A 50 2.15 -8.36 17.32
CA LEU A 50 2.18 -7.95 15.91
C LEU A 50 2.74 -6.54 15.71
N GLU A 51 2.56 -5.64 16.69
CA GLU A 51 3.15 -4.30 16.71
C GLU A 51 4.65 -4.39 17.03
N GLU A 52 5.04 -5.17 18.03
CA GLU A 52 6.44 -5.41 18.44
C GLU A 52 7.25 -6.10 17.32
N ASP A 53 6.65 -7.08 16.63
CA ASP A 53 7.26 -7.79 15.49
C ASP A 53 7.29 -6.94 14.21
N GLY A 54 6.73 -5.72 14.21
CA GLY A 54 6.65 -4.82 13.05
C GLY A 54 5.69 -5.27 11.96
N ARG A 55 4.85 -6.28 12.19
CA ARG A 55 3.80 -6.71 11.26
C ARG A 55 2.64 -5.69 11.19
N ILE A 56 2.46 -4.94 12.27
CA ILE A 56 1.62 -3.74 12.32
C ILE A 56 2.56 -2.56 12.54
N GLY A 57 2.89 -1.83 11.48
CA GLY A 57 3.77 -0.66 11.54
C GLY A 57 3.08 0.61 12.01
N GLY A 58 1.76 0.60 12.22
CA GLY A 58 0.97 1.73 12.68
C GLY A 58 -0.47 1.69 12.19
N TYR A 59 -1.24 2.69 12.61
CA TYR A 59 -2.64 2.87 12.25
C TYR A 59 -2.80 4.20 11.51
N THR A 60 -3.59 4.18 10.43
CA THR A 60 -3.83 5.38 9.63
C THR A 60 -5.30 5.56 9.33
N LEU A 61 -5.68 6.77 8.91
CA LEU A 61 -7.02 7.07 8.46
C LEU A 61 -7.23 6.50 7.07
N LYS A 62 -8.42 5.93 6.82
CA LYS A 62 -8.86 5.57 5.48
C LYS A 62 -9.37 6.83 4.78
N PRO A 63 -8.64 7.38 3.80
CA PRO A 63 -9.10 8.57 3.10
C PRO A 63 -10.30 8.24 2.20
N ILE A 64 -11.14 9.23 1.97
CA ILE A 64 -12.22 9.18 0.98
C ILE A 64 -11.84 10.00 -0.26
N SER A 65 -12.51 9.79 -1.39
CA SER A 65 -12.21 10.46 -2.66
C SER A 65 -12.14 11.99 -2.54
N LYS A 66 -13.00 12.61 -1.72
CA LYS A 66 -12.98 14.06 -1.47
C LYS A 66 -11.66 14.59 -0.90
N ASN A 67 -10.87 13.77 -0.20
CA ASN A 67 -9.58 14.17 0.32
C ASN A 67 -8.53 14.39 -0.79
N PHE A 68 -8.78 13.86 -1.99
CA PHE A 68 -7.88 13.93 -3.14
C PHE A 68 -8.26 15.02 -4.16
N GLU A 69 -9.41 15.70 -4.00
CA GLU A 69 -9.87 16.75 -4.93
C GLU A 69 -8.95 17.97 -4.97
N LYS A 70 -8.21 18.23 -3.88
CA LYS A 70 -7.35 19.42 -3.72
C LYS A 70 -5.87 19.15 -3.91
N VAL A 71 -5.51 17.92 -4.28
CA VAL A 71 -4.12 17.48 -4.43
C VAL A 71 -3.88 16.93 -5.83
N VAL A 72 -2.64 16.98 -6.27
CA VAL A 72 -2.20 16.31 -7.50
C VAL A 72 -1.66 14.94 -7.11
N ILE A 73 -2.23 13.90 -7.68
CA ILE A 73 -1.73 12.53 -7.53
C ILE A 73 -1.09 12.13 -8.85
N ARG A 74 0.19 11.84 -8.80
CA ARG A 74 0.98 11.51 -9.99
C ARG A 74 1.48 10.08 -9.93
N LEU A 75 1.07 9.28 -10.93
CA LEU A 75 1.65 7.97 -11.22
C LEU A 75 2.87 8.17 -12.11
N ILE A 76 3.97 7.57 -11.73
CA ILE A 76 5.23 7.62 -12.49
C ILE A 76 5.68 6.20 -12.79
N LEU A 77 5.97 5.96 -14.05
CA LEU A 77 6.51 4.70 -14.57
C LEU A 77 7.93 4.98 -15.10
N ILE A 78 8.88 4.15 -14.71
CA ILE A 78 10.30 4.35 -15.03
C ILE A 78 10.88 3.08 -15.63
N THR A 79 11.66 3.28 -16.70
CA THR A 79 12.58 2.29 -17.24
C THR A 79 14.00 2.81 -17.04
N PHE A 80 14.89 1.96 -16.60
CA PHE A 80 16.29 2.30 -16.40
C PHE A 80 17.14 1.92 -17.62
N LYS A 81 18.19 2.67 -17.84
CA LYS A 81 19.33 2.31 -18.71
C LYS A 81 20.51 1.86 -17.87
N THR A 82 21.30 0.96 -18.42
CA THR A 82 22.54 0.49 -17.78
C THR A 82 23.57 1.61 -17.70
N SER A 83 24.26 1.73 -16.57
CA SER A 83 25.40 2.63 -16.37
C SER A 83 26.48 1.94 -15.53
N PRO A 84 27.74 2.39 -15.59
CA PRO A 84 28.84 1.81 -14.80
C PRO A 84 28.61 1.85 -13.28
N ILE A 85 27.84 2.83 -12.81
CA ILE A 85 27.51 3.03 -11.39
C ILE A 85 26.04 2.70 -11.08
N PHE A 86 25.41 1.84 -11.89
CA PHE A 86 23.99 1.56 -11.85
C PHE A 86 23.50 1.13 -10.46
N ASN A 87 24.18 0.17 -9.83
CA ASN A 87 23.76 -0.36 -8.54
C ASN A 87 23.79 0.71 -7.43
N GLU A 88 24.80 1.55 -7.41
CA GLU A 88 24.90 2.67 -6.46
C GLU A 88 23.77 3.68 -6.69
N ARG A 89 23.52 4.04 -7.94
CA ARG A 89 22.47 4.99 -8.31
C ARG A 89 21.08 4.46 -8.01
N VAL A 90 20.83 3.17 -8.22
CA VAL A 90 19.55 2.51 -7.85
C VAL A 90 19.36 2.46 -6.33
N ALA A 91 20.44 2.30 -5.56
CA ALA A 91 20.38 2.39 -4.10
C ALA A 91 19.96 3.80 -3.64
N MET A 92 20.57 4.84 -4.22
CA MET A 92 20.20 6.24 -3.97
C MET A 92 18.74 6.53 -4.36
N PHE A 93 18.32 6.05 -5.52
CA PHE A 93 16.95 6.15 -6.01
C PHE A 93 15.95 5.48 -5.05
N THR A 94 16.28 4.28 -4.56
CA THR A 94 15.47 3.55 -3.59
C THR A 94 15.36 4.31 -2.28
N SER A 95 16.47 4.84 -1.77
CA SER A 95 16.50 5.67 -0.56
C SER A 95 15.65 6.93 -0.71
N TYR A 96 15.73 7.60 -1.85
CA TYR A 96 14.88 8.75 -2.16
C TYR A 96 13.38 8.38 -2.08
N LEU A 97 12.97 7.27 -2.71
CA LEU A 97 11.57 6.85 -2.68
C LEU A 97 11.09 6.44 -1.30
N GLN A 98 11.98 5.90 -0.45
CA GLN A 98 11.64 5.50 0.92
C GLN A 98 11.53 6.69 1.88
N THR A 99 12.27 7.76 1.64
CA THR A 99 12.37 8.90 2.58
C THR A 99 11.56 10.12 2.16
N ALA A 100 11.20 10.25 0.86
CA ALA A 100 10.46 11.40 0.36
C ALA A 100 9.02 11.42 0.89
N PRO A 101 8.59 12.51 1.57
CA PRO A 101 7.30 12.55 2.29
C PRO A 101 6.08 12.57 1.36
N PHE A 102 6.29 12.88 0.09
CA PHE A 102 5.23 12.92 -0.93
C PHE A 102 5.07 11.60 -1.69
N VAL A 103 5.93 10.60 -1.45
CA VAL A 103 5.80 9.28 -2.05
C VAL A 103 4.80 8.45 -1.25
N ALA A 104 3.64 8.20 -1.84
CA ALA A 104 2.58 7.39 -1.22
C ALA A 104 2.76 5.89 -1.46
N PHE A 105 3.39 5.52 -2.58
CA PHE A 105 3.64 4.13 -2.95
C PHE A 105 4.80 4.05 -3.93
N ALA A 106 5.64 3.02 -3.77
CA ALA A 106 6.67 2.70 -4.75
C ALA A 106 6.89 1.18 -4.79
N ALA A 107 7.07 0.64 -5.99
CA ALA A 107 7.32 -0.78 -6.19
C ALA A 107 8.20 -1.02 -7.42
N ARG A 108 8.97 -2.11 -7.38
CA ARG A 108 9.58 -2.69 -8.58
C ARG A 108 8.52 -3.42 -9.38
N THR A 109 8.63 -3.39 -10.70
CA THR A 109 7.73 -4.09 -11.60
C THR A 109 8.49 -5.14 -12.42
N ARG A 110 7.75 -6.03 -13.05
CA ARG A 110 8.26 -6.96 -14.07
C ARG A 110 7.43 -6.76 -15.33
N GLY A 111 8.07 -6.33 -16.42
CA GLY A 111 7.43 -5.99 -17.70
C GLY A 111 8.13 -4.82 -18.36
N ASP A 112 7.39 -3.96 -19.04
CA ASP A 112 7.90 -2.84 -19.84
C ASP A 112 8.52 -1.70 -19.01
N TYR A 113 8.32 -1.71 -17.71
CA TYR A 113 8.85 -0.75 -16.76
C TYR A 113 9.54 -1.46 -15.61
N ASP A 114 10.58 -0.84 -15.05
CA ASP A 114 11.33 -1.37 -13.90
C ASP A 114 10.72 -0.93 -12.56
N TRP A 115 10.13 0.27 -12.53
CA TRP A 115 9.57 0.87 -11.33
C TRP A 115 8.27 1.61 -11.60
N ILE A 116 7.39 1.53 -10.59
CA ILE A 116 6.18 2.33 -10.47
C ILE A 116 6.21 3.08 -9.14
N ASN A 117 5.84 4.34 -9.16
CA ASN A 117 5.58 5.08 -7.92
C ASN A 117 4.40 6.03 -8.06
N VAL A 118 3.74 6.27 -6.94
CA VAL A 118 2.63 7.21 -6.82
C VAL A 118 3.04 8.29 -5.82
N LYS A 119 2.97 9.54 -6.25
CA LYS A 119 3.31 10.71 -5.46
C LYS A 119 2.09 11.61 -5.29
N ILE A 120 2.00 12.29 -4.15
CA ILE A 120 0.90 13.20 -3.83
C ILE A 120 1.49 14.58 -3.54
N PHE A 121 0.98 15.60 -4.25
CA PHE A 121 1.46 16.97 -4.15
C PHE A 121 0.32 17.94 -3.84
N PRO A 122 0.58 19.05 -3.14
CA PRO A 122 -0.45 20.03 -2.81
C PRO A 122 -0.98 20.80 -4.04
N ASN A 123 -0.19 20.87 -5.12
CA ASN A 123 -0.57 21.52 -6.38
C ASN A 123 0.35 21.12 -7.54
N THR A 124 -0.06 21.45 -8.75
CA THR A 124 0.66 21.13 -10.00
C THR A 124 2.03 21.79 -10.08
N LYS A 125 2.22 22.99 -9.53
CA LYS A 125 3.52 23.68 -9.55
C LYS A 125 4.59 22.86 -8.82
N ILE A 126 4.28 22.41 -7.61
CA ILE A 126 5.18 21.56 -6.80
C ILE A 126 5.40 20.21 -7.48
N ALA A 127 4.34 19.60 -8.04
CA ALA A 127 4.45 18.35 -8.78
C ALA A 127 5.40 18.44 -9.99
N ASN A 128 5.35 19.53 -10.75
CA ASN A 128 6.22 19.74 -11.90
C ASN A 128 7.68 20.03 -11.45
N GLN A 129 7.86 20.88 -10.45
CA GLN A 129 9.17 21.19 -9.89
C GLN A 129 9.87 19.92 -9.36
N GLU A 130 9.14 19.05 -8.65
CA GLU A 130 9.69 17.77 -8.20
C GLU A 130 10.06 16.87 -9.38
N SER A 131 9.19 16.77 -10.39
CA SER A 131 9.47 15.95 -11.58
C SER A 131 10.71 16.40 -12.33
N ASP A 132 10.96 17.71 -12.43
CA ASP A 132 12.16 18.26 -13.07
C ASP A 132 13.41 17.96 -12.23
N THR A 133 13.33 18.17 -10.91
CA THR A 133 14.40 17.85 -9.97
C THR A 133 14.73 16.35 -10.01
N TYR A 134 13.72 15.51 -9.98
CA TYR A 134 13.85 14.05 -9.99
C TYR A 134 14.53 13.55 -11.27
N ARG A 135 14.14 14.09 -12.45
CA ARG A 135 14.77 13.75 -13.72
C ARG A 135 16.22 14.25 -13.80
N THR A 136 16.49 15.41 -13.22
CA THR A 136 17.87 15.95 -13.15
C THR A 136 18.73 15.08 -12.24
N MET A 137 18.24 14.66 -11.09
CA MET A 137 18.98 13.85 -10.11
C MET A 137 19.28 12.44 -10.61
N PHE A 138 18.37 11.82 -11.36
CA PHE A 138 18.47 10.41 -11.78
C PHE A 138 18.48 10.21 -13.30
N GLY A 139 18.65 11.28 -14.07
CA GLY A 139 18.70 11.23 -15.54
C GLY A 139 19.85 10.41 -16.12
N ASP A 140 20.88 10.17 -15.32
CA ASP A 140 22.00 9.28 -15.66
C ASP A 140 21.62 7.80 -15.73
N ILE A 141 20.58 7.37 -14.97
CA ILE A 141 20.08 6.00 -14.97
C ILE A 141 18.67 5.83 -15.54
N ILE A 142 17.90 6.91 -15.67
CA ILE A 142 16.56 6.85 -16.24
C ILE A 142 16.65 6.86 -17.78
N GLU A 143 16.12 5.83 -18.41
CA GLU A 143 15.92 5.77 -19.85
C GLU A 143 14.58 6.39 -20.24
N LYS A 144 13.49 5.93 -19.58
CA LYS A 144 12.15 6.41 -19.84
C LYS A 144 11.46 6.85 -18.54
N TYR A 145 10.89 8.03 -18.59
CA TYR A 145 10.08 8.60 -17.52
C TYR A 145 8.70 8.94 -18.05
N THR A 146 7.67 8.26 -17.58
CA THR A 146 6.29 8.51 -17.97
C THR A 146 5.49 8.90 -16.74
N ALA A 147 4.79 10.04 -16.79
CA ALA A 147 4.01 10.55 -15.68
C ALA A 147 2.56 10.80 -16.08
N PHE A 148 1.64 10.42 -15.21
CA PHE A 148 0.20 10.63 -15.38
C PHE A 148 -0.37 11.29 -14.13
N ASP A 149 -1.11 12.37 -14.29
CA ASP A 149 -1.90 12.91 -13.20
C ASP A 149 -3.23 12.13 -13.12
N LEU A 150 -3.54 11.65 -11.91
CA LEU A 150 -4.65 10.74 -11.67
C LEU A 150 -5.86 11.45 -11.09
N THR A 151 -7.05 11.09 -11.56
CA THR A 151 -8.32 11.36 -10.88
C THR A 151 -8.71 10.12 -10.08
N VAL A 152 -8.79 10.24 -8.75
CA VAL A 152 -9.09 9.11 -7.87
C VAL A 152 -10.59 8.81 -7.90
N VAL A 153 -10.95 7.67 -8.46
CA VAL A 153 -12.31 7.13 -8.42
C VAL A 153 -12.55 6.34 -7.13
N ARG A 154 -11.54 5.54 -6.73
CA ARG A 154 -11.56 4.76 -5.50
C ARG A 154 -10.18 4.84 -4.84
N PRO A 155 -10.09 5.31 -3.58
CA PRO A 155 -8.84 5.32 -2.86
C PRO A 155 -8.25 3.91 -2.72
N PRO A 156 -6.92 3.76 -2.74
CA PRO A 156 -6.29 2.46 -2.58
C PRO A 156 -6.58 1.90 -1.19
N ALA A 157 -6.96 0.61 -1.16
CA ALA A 157 -7.16 -0.16 0.06
C ALA A 157 -5.96 -1.11 0.21
N PHE A 158 -4.87 -0.63 0.77
CA PHE A 158 -3.58 -1.33 0.78
C PHE A 158 -3.54 -2.67 1.51
N VAL A 159 -4.58 -3.06 2.25
CA VAL A 159 -4.53 -4.25 3.12
C VAL A 159 -5.69 -5.23 2.89
N GLN A 160 -6.57 -5.00 1.94
CA GLN A 160 -7.76 -5.84 1.79
C GLN A 160 -7.58 -7.10 0.93
N ALA A 161 -6.42 -7.30 0.33
CA ALA A 161 -6.20 -8.41 -0.60
C ALA A 161 -6.20 -9.80 0.07
N THR A 162 -5.90 -9.89 1.36
CA THR A 162 -5.80 -11.17 2.07
C THR A 162 -7.13 -11.75 2.55
N ASN A 163 -8.20 -10.94 2.59
CA ASN A 163 -9.54 -11.38 3.04
C ASN A 163 -10.54 -11.62 1.92
N TYR A 164 -10.09 -11.49 0.73
CA TYR A 164 -10.88 -11.72 -0.44
C TYR A 164 -11.02 -13.23 -0.67
N GLN A 165 -12.23 -13.75 -0.57
CA GLN A 165 -12.54 -15.13 -0.89
C GLN A 165 -12.87 -15.25 -2.37
N VAL A 166 -12.56 -16.40 -2.97
CA VAL A 166 -12.90 -16.66 -4.38
C VAL A 166 -14.41 -16.51 -4.61
N GLN A 167 -15.23 -16.85 -3.62
CA GLN A 167 -16.68 -16.67 -3.68
C GLN A 167 -17.10 -15.20 -3.78
N ASP A 168 -16.39 -14.27 -3.12
CA ASP A 168 -16.67 -12.83 -3.21
C ASP A 168 -16.46 -12.31 -4.64
N PHE A 169 -15.48 -12.87 -5.35
CA PHE A 169 -15.25 -12.59 -6.76
C PHE A 169 -16.44 -13.04 -7.64
N TYR A 170 -16.87 -14.28 -7.48
CA TYR A 170 -17.99 -14.79 -8.25
C TYR A 170 -19.29 -14.04 -7.95
N ASN A 171 -19.56 -13.75 -6.68
CA ASN A 171 -20.72 -12.96 -6.26
C ASN A 171 -20.68 -11.54 -6.89
N PHE A 172 -19.51 -10.93 -6.93
CA PHE A 172 -19.33 -9.64 -7.58
C PHE A 172 -19.61 -9.72 -9.08
N LEU A 173 -19.04 -10.71 -9.78
CA LEU A 173 -19.25 -10.87 -11.23
C LEU A 173 -20.70 -11.13 -11.58
N GLN A 174 -21.43 -11.96 -10.80
CA GLN A 174 -22.86 -12.22 -11.02
C GLN A 174 -23.71 -10.96 -10.97
N GLY A 175 -23.31 -9.95 -10.18
CA GLY A 175 -23.97 -8.66 -10.12
C GLY A 175 -23.76 -7.79 -11.39
N TRP A 176 -22.75 -8.09 -12.21
CA TRP A 176 -22.37 -7.33 -13.40
C TRP A 176 -22.73 -8.03 -14.73
N ILE A 177 -22.83 -9.35 -14.72
CA ILE A 177 -23.23 -10.14 -15.88
C ILE A 177 -24.76 -10.29 -15.82
N LYS A 178 -25.48 -9.32 -16.36
CA LYS A 178 -26.94 -9.39 -16.63
C LYS A 178 -27.16 -9.54 -18.10
#